data_0f75c95d94eeaabbbadf5b0dfd796633
#
_entry.id   0f75c95d94eeaabbbadf5b0dfd796633
#
_cell.length_a   1.000
_cell.length_b   1.000
_cell.length_c   1.000
_cell.angle_alpha   90.00
_cell.angle_beta   90.00
_cell.angle_gamma   90.00
#
_symmetry.space_group_name_H-M   'P 1'
#
loop_
_entity.id
_entity.type
_entity.pdbx_description
1 polymer ?
#
loop_
_entity_poly.entity_id
_entity_poly.type
_entity_poly.pdbx_seq_one_letter_code
_entity_poly.pdbx_strand_id
1 'polypeptide(L)'
;MKTLCYIVLFFGATTSLAQQTLEQVLLKYNKQSIPYISAEMLAEIQNDPTIILLDSREKKEYEVSHIKGALYAGYEDFDLQEVSKNIKSKDAQIIVYCSLGVRSEDIAETLQKAGYTNIKNLYGGIFNWK
;
A
#
# COMPACT_ATOMS: atom_id res chain seq x y z
N MET A 1 -60.38 26.79 -9.72
CA MET A 1 -59.54 25.82 -10.39
C MET A 1 -58.19 25.83 -9.68
N LYS A 2 -57.90 24.74 -8.97
CA LYS A 2 -56.61 24.59 -8.30
C LYS A 2 -55.67 23.88 -9.27
N THR A 3 -54.70 24.59 -9.76
CA THR A 3 -53.62 24.01 -10.57
C THR A 3 -52.68 23.28 -9.60
N LEU A 4 -52.76 21.97 -9.63
CA LEU A 4 -51.82 21.14 -8.85
C LEU A 4 -50.49 21.11 -9.59
N CYS A 5 -49.51 21.90 -9.14
CA CYS A 5 -48.16 21.78 -9.60
C CYS A 5 -47.57 20.50 -8.95
N TYR A 6 -47.52 19.43 -9.72
CA TYR A 6 -46.70 18.27 -9.38
C TYR A 6 -45.25 18.70 -9.57
N ILE A 7 -44.62 19.06 -8.46
CA ILE A 7 -43.16 19.11 -8.43
C ILE A 7 -42.73 17.64 -8.46
N VAL A 8 -42.41 17.14 -9.64
CA VAL A 8 -41.68 15.90 -9.80
C VAL A 8 -40.27 16.20 -9.31
N LEU A 9 -40.06 15.96 -8.04
CA LEU A 9 -38.72 15.81 -7.50
C LEU A 9 -38.12 14.59 -8.20
N PHE A 10 -37.41 14.86 -9.28
CA PHE A 10 -36.43 13.90 -9.78
C PHE A 10 -35.37 13.80 -8.68
N PHE A 11 -35.58 12.85 -7.76
CA PHE A 11 -34.45 12.22 -7.11
C PHE A 11 -33.72 11.47 -8.21
N GLY A 12 -32.81 12.19 -8.89
CA GLY A 12 -31.76 11.53 -9.61
C GLY A 12 -31.07 10.64 -8.59
N ALA A 13 -31.41 9.36 -8.58
CA ALA A 13 -30.50 8.38 -8.05
C ALA A 13 -29.24 8.58 -8.86
N THR A 14 -28.35 9.45 -8.39
CA THR A 14 -26.96 9.30 -8.68
C THR A 14 -26.63 7.92 -8.11
N THR A 15 -26.74 6.90 -8.96
CA THR A 15 -25.92 5.74 -8.78
C THR A 15 -24.51 6.30 -8.80
N SER A 16 -24.05 6.81 -7.68
CA SER A 16 -22.64 6.89 -7.42
C SER A 16 -22.20 5.46 -7.64
N LEU A 17 -21.55 5.21 -8.77
CA LEU A 17 -20.64 4.08 -8.89
C LEU A 17 -19.84 4.19 -7.61
N ALA A 18 -20.20 3.37 -6.62
CA ALA A 18 -19.69 3.50 -5.29
C ALA A 18 -18.18 3.50 -5.44
N GLN A 19 -17.55 4.64 -5.16
CA GLN A 19 -16.10 4.71 -5.13
C GLN A 19 -15.69 3.62 -4.19
N GLN A 20 -15.03 2.59 -4.72
CA GLN A 20 -14.51 1.52 -3.90
C GLN A 20 -13.64 2.18 -2.84
N THR A 21 -13.95 1.94 -1.58
CA THR A 21 -13.08 2.37 -0.49
C THR A 21 -11.76 1.63 -0.59
N LEU A 22 -10.71 2.20 -0.02
CA LEU A 22 -9.42 1.53 0.06
C LEU A 22 -9.55 0.15 0.70
N GLU A 23 -10.34 0.04 1.78
CA GLU A 23 -10.61 -1.24 2.44
C GLU A 23 -11.21 -2.27 1.48
N GLN A 24 -12.19 -1.87 0.69
CA GLN A 24 -12.82 -2.76 -0.30
C GLN A 24 -11.83 -3.21 -1.38
N VAL A 25 -10.96 -2.32 -1.85
CA VAL A 25 -9.91 -2.65 -2.81
C VAL A 25 -8.96 -3.68 -2.22
N LEU A 26 -8.47 -3.46 -1.01
CA LEU A 26 -7.53 -4.37 -0.37
C LEU A 26 -8.19 -5.72 -0.03
N LEU A 27 -9.45 -5.73 0.38
CA LEU A 27 -10.19 -6.99 0.59
C LEU A 27 -10.38 -7.78 -0.71
N LYS A 28 -10.56 -7.08 -1.83
CA LYS A 28 -10.76 -7.73 -3.13
C LYS A 28 -9.48 -8.32 -3.71
N TYR A 29 -8.37 -7.61 -3.62
CA TYR A 29 -7.13 -7.95 -4.33
C TYR A 29 -6.07 -8.60 -3.47
N ASN A 30 -6.11 -8.40 -2.16
CA ASN A 30 -5.15 -8.97 -1.22
C ASN A 30 -5.68 -10.24 -0.56
N LYS A 31 -4.75 -11.12 -0.17
CA LYS A 31 -5.05 -12.35 0.58
C LYS A 31 -5.13 -12.14 2.08
N GLN A 32 -4.81 -10.94 2.56
CA GLN A 32 -4.69 -10.62 3.99
C GLN A 32 -3.58 -11.44 4.69
N SER A 33 -2.55 -11.80 3.94
CA SER A 33 -1.45 -12.66 4.43
C SER A 33 -0.37 -11.90 5.19
N ILE A 34 -0.31 -10.58 5.02
CA ILE A 34 0.72 -9.72 5.60
C ILE A 34 0.04 -8.68 6.49
N PRO A 35 0.49 -8.50 7.74
CA PRO A 35 -0.07 -7.47 8.60
C PRO A 35 0.18 -6.08 8.04
N TYR A 36 -0.78 -5.19 8.25
CA TYR A 36 -0.67 -3.79 7.81
C TYR A 36 -0.03 -2.92 8.89
N ILE A 37 0.62 -1.86 8.44
CA ILE A 37 0.99 -0.70 9.26
C ILE A 37 0.33 0.54 8.67
N SER A 38 -0.20 1.41 9.50
CA SER A 38 -0.79 2.67 9.06
C SER A 38 0.29 3.70 8.70
N ALA A 39 -0.08 4.69 7.88
CA ALA A 39 0.82 5.81 7.58
C ALA A 39 1.22 6.57 8.85
N GLU A 40 0.30 6.75 9.78
CA GLU A 40 0.55 7.43 11.06
C GLU A 40 1.57 6.68 11.90
N MET A 41 1.46 5.36 12.00
CA MET A 41 2.42 4.55 12.75
C MET A 41 3.79 4.53 12.08
N LEU A 42 3.84 4.46 10.75
CA LEU A 42 5.11 4.54 10.03
C LEU A 42 5.79 5.89 10.26
N ALA A 43 5.04 6.98 10.26
CA ALA A 43 5.58 8.31 10.52
C ALA A 43 6.24 8.42 11.90
N GLU A 44 5.69 7.75 12.91
CA GLU A 44 6.27 7.73 14.26
C GLU A 44 7.63 7.02 14.32
N ILE A 45 7.83 6.00 13.49
CA ILE A 45 9.05 5.16 13.52
C ILE A 45 9.99 5.40 12.33
N GLN A 46 9.65 6.29 11.44
CA GLN A 46 10.36 6.53 10.17
C GLN A 46 11.85 6.85 10.36
N ASN A 47 12.21 7.52 11.43
CA ASN A 47 13.59 7.91 11.69
C ASN A 47 14.45 6.84 12.38
N ASP A 48 13.87 5.68 12.69
CA ASP A 48 14.61 4.54 13.20
C ASP A 48 15.51 3.97 12.10
N PRO A 49 16.86 4.02 12.25
CA PRO A 49 17.77 3.55 11.21
C PRO A 49 17.76 2.04 11.00
N THR A 50 17.11 1.28 11.89
CA THR A 50 17.02 -0.19 11.79
C THR A 50 15.87 -0.65 10.90
N ILE A 51 14.94 0.23 10.55
CA ILE A 51 13.80 -0.10 9.69
C ILE A 51 14.25 -0.14 8.23
N ILE A 52 13.83 -1.18 7.54
CA ILE A 52 13.99 -1.33 6.10
C ILE A 52 12.68 -0.97 5.43
N LEU A 53 12.65 0.10 4.68
CA LEU A 53 11.49 0.54 3.92
C LEU A 53 11.72 0.26 2.44
N LEU A 54 10.85 -0.56 1.85
CA LEU A 54 10.97 -1.02 0.46
C LEU A 54 9.83 -0.49 -0.39
N ASP A 55 10.19 0.18 -1.48
CA ASP A 55 9.27 0.61 -2.52
C ASP A 55 9.15 -0.49 -3.58
N SER A 56 7.99 -1.12 -3.66
CA SER A 56 7.71 -2.19 -4.61
C SER A 56 6.99 -1.74 -5.87
N ARG A 57 7.02 -0.44 -6.14
CA ARG A 57 6.48 0.12 -7.39
C ARG A 57 7.50 -0.03 -8.54
N GLU A 58 7.11 0.41 -9.72
CA GLU A 58 8.03 0.46 -10.85
C GLU A 58 9.09 1.53 -10.66
N LYS A 59 10.24 1.33 -11.29
CA LYS A 59 11.39 2.23 -11.16
C LYS A 59 11.05 3.68 -11.51
N LYS A 60 10.26 3.90 -12.55
CA LYS A 60 9.83 5.25 -12.95
C LYS A 60 9.01 5.94 -11.87
N GLU A 61 8.15 5.21 -11.17
CA GLU A 61 7.36 5.74 -10.06
C GLU A 61 8.28 6.14 -8.90
N TYR A 62 9.22 5.28 -8.54
CA TYR A 62 10.20 5.56 -7.50
C TYR A 62 11.07 6.80 -7.81
N GLU A 63 11.52 6.92 -9.05
CA GLU A 63 12.37 8.06 -9.48
C GLU A 63 11.63 9.39 -9.44
N VAL A 64 10.31 9.40 -9.69
CA VAL A 64 9.50 10.62 -9.60
C VAL A 64 9.40 11.11 -8.15
N SER A 65 9.01 10.21 -7.25
CA SER A 65 9.01 10.48 -5.82
C SER A 65 8.87 9.18 -5.04
N HIS A 66 9.46 9.13 -3.85
CA HIS A 66 9.34 8.00 -2.93
C HIS A 66 9.39 8.49 -1.48
N ILE A 67 9.00 7.65 -0.57
CA ILE A 67 9.06 7.96 0.86
C ILE A 67 10.53 8.08 1.26
N LYS A 68 10.86 9.11 2.04
CA LYS A 68 12.23 9.35 2.51
C LYS A 68 12.81 8.10 3.17
N GLY A 69 13.99 7.71 2.71
CA GLY A 69 14.69 6.53 3.21
C GLY A 69 14.27 5.21 2.56
N ALA A 70 13.28 5.22 1.68
CA ALA A 70 12.86 4.02 0.98
C ALA A 70 13.92 3.55 -0.03
N LEU A 71 14.17 2.25 -0.04
CA LEU A 71 14.98 1.57 -1.04
C LEU A 71 14.09 1.09 -2.18
N TYR A 72 14.60 1.20 -3.39
CA TYR A 72 13.92 0.62 -4.54
C TYR A 72 14.00 -0.90 -4.49
N ALA A 73 12.86 -1.57 -4.47
CA ALA A 73 12.75 -3.02 -4.55
C ALA A 73 12.17 -3.49 -5.87
N GLY A 74 11.24 -2.71 -6.45
CA GLY A 74 10.55 -3.07 -7.67
C GLY A 74 9.44 -4.08 -7.47
N TYR A 75 8.75 -4.40 -8.53
CA TYR A 75 7.69 -5.40 -8.56
C TYR A 75 7.98 -6.49 -9.59
N GLU A 76 7.88 -6.20 -10.88
CA GLU A 76 8.17 -7.18 -11.92
C GLU A 76 9.67 -7.51 -12.02
N ASP A 77 10.50 -6.54 -11.74
CA ASP A 77 11.95 -6.68 -11.70
C ASP A 77 12.51 -6.97 -10.30
N PHE A 78 11.62 -7.33 -9.35
CA PHE A 78 12.03 -7.67 -7.98
C PHE A 78 13.03 -8.82 -7.99
N ASP A 79 14.19 -8.58 -7.38
CA ASP A 79 15.23 -9.57 -7.19
C ASP A 79 15.51 -9.76 -5.72
N LEU A 80 15.11 -10.90 -5.19
CA LEU A 80 15.26 -11.24 -3.77
C LEU A 80 16.73 -11.19 -3.32
N GLN A 81 17.67 -11.64 -4.16
CA GLN A 81 19.09 -11.63 -3.81
C GLN A 81 19.63 -10.20 -3.67
N GLU A 82 19.24 -9.32 -4.59
CA GLU A 82 19.66 -7.92 -4.54
C GLU A 82 19.05 -7.19 -3.33
N VAL A 83 17.77 -7.38 -3.07
CA VAL A 83 17.10 -6.76 -1.93
C VAL A 83 17.67 -7.28 -0.61
N SER A 84 17.94 -8.57 -0.52
CA SER A 84 18.48 -9.22 0.68
C SER A 84 19.86 -8.67 1.09
N LYS A 85 20.64 -8.12 0.17
CA LYS A 85 21.93 -7.48 0.49
C LYS A 85 21.77 -6.29 1.43
N ASN A 86 20.61 -5.65 1.43
CA ASN A 86 20.29 -4.50 2.30
C ASN A 86 19.66 -4.90 3.63
N ILE A 87 19.38 -6.19 3.84
CA ILE A 87 18.71 -6.69 5.05
C ILE A 87 19.65 -7.62 5.79
N LYS A 88 20.13 -7.15 6.94
CA LYS A 88 21.18 -7.85 7.69
C LYS A 88 20.68 -9.04 8.50
N SER A 89 19.39 -9.07 8.83
CA SER A 89 18.82 -10.06 9.76
C SER A 89 17.44 -10.49 9.28
N LYS A 90 17.10 -11.75 9.53
CA LYS A 90 15.78 -12.31 9.20
C LYS A 90 14.66 -11.76 10.08
N ASP A 91 14.97 -11.16 11.21
CA ASP A 91 14.02 -10.49 12.10
C ASP A 91 14.02 -8.97 11.96
N ALA A 92 14.76 -8.42 11.00
CA ALA A 92 14.74 -6.99 10.70
C ALA A 92 13.32 -6.53 10.42
N GLN A 93 12.97 -5.35 10.90
CA GLN A 93 11.68 -4.75 10.64
C GLN A 93 11.62 -4.23 9.21
N ILE A 94 10.83 -4.89 8.37
CA ILE A 94 10.68 -4.57 6.96
C ILE A 94 9.28 -4.04 6.73
N ILE A 95 9.19 -2.90 6.07
CA ILE A 95 7.92 -2.31 5.63
C ILE A 95 7.98 -2.20 4.12
N VAL A 96 7.01 -2.82 3.45
CA VAL A 96 6.88 -2.78 2.00
C VAL A 96 5.69 -1.89 1.63
N TYR A 97 5.85 -1.06 0.63
CA TYR A 97 4.74 -0.27 0.11
C TYR A 97 4.72 -0.25 -1.41
N CYS A 98 3.55 0.04 -1.94
CA CYS A 98 3.34 0.41 -3.34
C CYS A 98 2.39 1.61 -3.42
N SER A 99 1.56 1.72 -4.44
CA SER A 99 0.61 2.84 -4.54
C SER A 99 -0.49 2.77 -3.49
N LEU A 100 -1.13 1.60 -3.32
CA LEU A 100 -2.26 1.36 -2.41
C LEU A 100 -2.01 0.23 -1.40
N GLY A 101 -1.18 -0.75 -1.73
CA GLY A 101 -0.92 -1.91 -0.89
C GLY A 101 -1.18 -3.27 -1.55
N VAL A 102 -1.44 -3.33 -2.85
CA VAL A 102 -1.71 -4.59 -3.58
C VAL A 102 -0.42 -5.25 -4.03
N ARG A 103 0.40 -4.57 -4.83
CA ARG A 103 1.70 -5.11 -5.30
C ARG A 103 2.64 -5.43 -4.13
N SER A 104 2.61 -4.60 -3.11
CA SER A 104 3.46 -4.76 -1.92
C SER A 104 3.15 -6.02 -1.13
N GLU A 105 1.91 -6.52 -1.13
CA GLU A 105 1.59 -7.80 -0.50
C GLU A 105 2.35 -8.95 -1.16
N ASP A 106 2.38 -9.00 -2.48
CA ASP A 106 3.09 -10.04 -3.23
C ASP A 106 4.59 -10.06 -2.90
N ILE A 107 5.20 -8.89 -2.86
CA ILE A 107 6.63 -8.76 -2.51
C ILE A 107 6.87 -9.15 -1.05
N ALA A 108 6.00 -8.71 -0.16
CA ALA A 108 6.08 -9.09 1.27
C ALA A 108 5.94 -10.60 1.46
N GLU A 109 5.04 -11.25 0.75
CA GLU A 109 4.91 -12.71 0.77
C GLU A 109 6.18 -13.42 0.28
N THR A 110 6.82 -12.90 -0.76
CA THR A 110 8.08 -13.45 -1.26
C THR A 110 9.19 -13.36 -0.21
N LEU A 111 9.27 -12.25 0.49
CA LEU A 111 10.19 -12.07 1.61
C LEU A 111 9.86 -13.02 2.77
N GLN A 112 8.58 -13.15 3.11
CA GLN A 112 8.13 -14.07 4.16
C GLN A 112 8.53 -15.51 3.87
N LYS A 113 8.34 -15.98 2.63
CA LYS A 113 8.75 -17.31 2.18
C LYS A 113 10.25 -17.50 2.23
N ALA A 114 11.02 -16.43 2.10
CA ALA A 114 12.48 -16.46 2.23
C ALA A 114 12.97 -16.48 3.69
N GLY A 115 12.05 -16.45 4.67
CA GLY A 115 12.36 -16.56 6.09
C GLY A 115 12.42 -15.25 6.85
N TYR A 116 12.08 -14.13 6.25
CA TYR A 116 11.95 -12.87 6.98
C TYR A 116 10.65 -12.88 7.79
N THR A 117 10.76 -12.57 9.09
CA THR A 117 9.68 -12.81 10.06
C THR A 117 8.93 -11.56 10.50
N ASN A 118 9.46 -10.38 10.22
CA ASN A 118 8.88 -9.11 10.70
C ASN A 118 8.62 -8.16 9.53
N ILE A 119 7.57 -8.46 8.78
CA ILE A 119 7.20 -7.73 7.57
C ILE A 119 5.82 -7.14 7.74
N LYS A 120 5.66 -5.89 7.32
CA LYS A 120 4.37 -5.20 7.26
C LYS A 120 4.17 -4.54 5.91
N ASN A 121 2.91 -4.42 5.52
CA ASN A 121 2.47 -3.76 4.32
C ASN A 121 1.87 -2.39 4.69
N LEU A 122 2.34 -1.32 4.07
CA LEU A 122 1.82 0.02 4.35
C LEU A 122 0.39 0.14 3.82
N TYR A 123 -0.56 0.28 4.72
CA TYR A 123 -1.97 0.43 4.41
C TYR A 123 -2.21 1.71 3.62
N GLY A 124 -2.75 1.56 2.41
CA GLY A 124 -2.97 2.70 1.50
C GLY A 124 -1.73 3.16 0.75
N GLY A 125 -0.58 2.54 0.98
CA GLY A 125 0.66 2.81 0.26
C GLY A 125 1.08 4.28 0.29
N ILE A 126 1.78 4.71 -0.77
CA ILE A 126 2.24 6.09 -0.86
C ILE A 126 1.10 7.10 -0.99
N PHE A 127 -0.08 6.69 -1.47
CA PHE A 127 -1.22 7.59 -1.57
C PHE A 127 -1.73 8.05 -0.21
N ASN A 128 -1.68 7.19 0.80
CA ASN A 128 -2.03 7.57 2.18
C ASN A 128 -0.89 8.25 2.94
N TRP A 129 0.32 8.14 2.43
CA TRP A 129 1.50 8.67 3.10
C TRP A 129 1.58 10.20 3.08
N LYS A 130 1.01 10.87 2.12
CA LYS A 130 1.16 12.31 1.84
C LYS A 130 1.20 13.22 3.07
#